data_f4115e6736bd2e1ab5282fec28568601
#
_entry.id   f4115e6736bd2e1ab5282fec28568601
#
_cell.length_a   1.000
_cell.length_b   1.000
_cell.length_c   1.000
_cell.angle_alpha   90.00
_cell.angle_beta   90.00
_cell.angle_gamma   90.00
#
_symmetry.space_group_name_H-M   'P 1'
#
loop_
_entity.id
_entity.type
_entity.pdbx_description
1 polymer ?
#
loop_
_entity_poly.entity_id
_entity_poly.type
_entity_poly.pdbx_seq_one_letter_code
_entity_poly.pdbx_strand_id
1 'polypeptide(L)'
;MQKEYQLYRRSGKLVYIKQPEYKELAFTASLWADEETMKDIGGVYKFTENKWESFYKKMVSPTDGRNFYCLIYTVEDEPIGEVSFHGYDPTTKIARSNIKIHHKYRNKGYGEEAMRLMLEYYFFDFDGEMILDKVGNEYGRVFAEKLGFQESGTYQKETTFKLTKSNFFYFKDSNVKNVSFIIYENINITNYSLFWDIFNEVNKLSNKKIFNFEIISLTDKINYSNNLKLELDPSNFSALDSNIIILPNSTSMENIIQNENIIKSIVEVYNQCNYICAIGNSIAILDQIKSLAGMSVPNIENLSKLIKSEKLNKIKIVNKNFIDNGKIMIASNLMGMIEMILAIIFKVVGKDLVKQIEDKLGIKYIP
;
A
#
# COMPACT_ATOMS: atom_id res chain seq x y z
N MET A 1 27.08 -9.13 -15.89
CA MET A 1 26.27 -8.96 -14.67
C MET A 1 24.82 -8.84 -15.10
N GLN A 2 24.02 -9.88 -14.91
CA GLN A 2 22.57 -9.79 -15.07
C GLN A 2 22.06 -8.81 -14.01
N LYS A 3 21.36 -7.76 -14.44
CA LYS A 3 20.60 -6.92 -13.50
C LYS A 3 19.60 -7.86 -12.83
N GLU A 4 19.78 -8.14 -11.55
CA GLU A 4 18.71 -8.77 -10.75
C GLU A 4 17.49 -7.86 -10.85
N TYR A 5 16.46 -8.33 -11.54
CA TYR A 5 15.18 -7.64 -11.60
C TYR A 5 14.58 -7.69 -10.20
N GLN A 6 14.44 -6.52 -9.60
CA GLN A 6 13.85 -6.42 -8.29
C GLN A 6 12.35 -6.73 -8.37
N LEU A 7 11.93 -7.79 -7.70
CA LEU A 7 10.54 -8.24 -7.68
C LEU A 7 9.65 -7.23 -6.95
N TYR A 8 8.47 -6.98 -7.51
CA TYR A 8 7.50 -6.06 -6.94
C TYR A 8 6.94 -6.59 -5.61
N ARG A 9 6.71 -5.67 -4.66
CA ARG A 9 6.03 -5.93 -3.39
C ARG A 9 5.16 -4.75 -3.00
N ARG A 10 3.93 -5.03 -2.50
CA ARG A 10 3.01 -4.03 -1.94
C ARG A 10 2.35 -4.60 -0.69
N SER A 11 2.34 -3.84 0.40
CA SER A 11 1.88 -4.32 1.71
C SER A 11 0.55 -3.70 2.09
N GLY A 12 -0.34 -4.53 2.65
CA GLY A 12 -1.57 -4.14 3.32
C GLY A 12 -1.46 -4.29 4.84
N LYS A 13 -2.61 -4.29 5.50
CA LYS A 13 -2.73 -4.52 6.95
C LYS A 13 -2.70 -6.01 7.30
N LEU A 14 -3.42 -6.82 6.53
CA LEU A 14 -3.61 -8.26 6.78
C LEU A 14 -2.67 -9.11 5.91
N VAL A 15 -2.38 -8.63 4.69
CA VAL A 15 -1.57 -9.36 3.71
C VAL A 15 -0.62 -8.42 2.98
N TYR A 16 0.35 -9.00 2.31
CA TYR A 16 1.08 -8.33 1.25
C TYR A 16 1.07 -9.16 -0.03
N ILE A 17 1.20 -8.51 -1.18
CA ILE A 17 1.40 -9.15 -2.46
C ILE A 17 2.84 -8.97 -2.92
N LYS A 18 3.43 -10.03 -3.46
CA LYS A 18 4.82 -10.02 -3.95
C LYS A 18 4.92 -10.85 -5.22
N GLN A 19 5.64 -10.35 -6.25
CA GLN A 19 6.05 -11.19 -7.36
C GLN A 19 6.90 -12.36 -6.82
N PRO A 20 6.61 -13.61 -7.21
CA PRO A 20 7.34 -14.76 -6.69
C PRO A 20 8.78 -14.82 -7.22
N GLU A 21 9.69 -15.34 -6.41
CA GLU A 21 10.92 -15.93 -6.92
C GLU A 21 10.60 -17.20 -7.71
N TYR A 22 11.47 -17.60 -8.63
CA TYR A 22 11.22 -18.78 -9.47
C TYR A 22 10.88 -20.03 -8.67
N LYS A 23 11.58 -20.28 -7.55
CA LYS A 23 11.34 -21.43 -6.66
C LYS A 23 9.98 -21.40 -5.96
N GLU A 24 9.39 -20.20 -5.77
CA GLU A 24 8.09 -20.02 -5.12
C GLU A 24 6.92 -20.45 -6.03
N LEU A 25 7.17 -20.75 -7.32
CA LEU A 25 6.18 -21.36 -8.20
C LEU A 25 5.75 -22.76 -7.74
N ALA A 26 6.52 -23.41 -6.85
CA ALA A 26 6.10 -24.62 -6.17
C ALA A 26 4.80 -24.43 -5.37
N PHE A 27 4.63 -23.25 -4.73
CA PHE A 27 3.38 -22.92 -4.06
C PHE A 27 2.23 -22.76 -5.07
N THR A 28 2.46 -22.07 -6.18
CA THR A 28 1.45 -21.94 -7.26
C THR A 28 1.01 -23.34 -7.74
N ALA A 29 1.96 -24.25 -7.94
CA ALA A 29 1.64 -25.62 -8.37
C ALA A 29 0.79 -26.38 -7.33
N SER A 30 1.10 -26.23 -6.05
CA SER A 30 0.32 -26.84 -4.96
C SER A 30 -1.07 -26.23 -4.85
N LEU A 31 -1.20 -24.89 -4.98
CA LEU A 31 -2.47 -24.18 -4.91
C LEU A 31 -3.42 -24.63 -6.03
N TRP A 32 -2.90 -24.78 -7.26
CA TRP A 32 -3.70 -25.20 -8.41
C TRP A 32 -4.02 -26.69 -8.44
N ALA A 33 -3.30 -27.48 -7.66
CA ALA A 33 -3.55 -28.92 -7.46
C ALA A 33 -4.50 -29.22 -6.29
N ASP A 34 -4.81 -28.21 -5.45
CA ASP A 34 -5.68 -28.39 -4.30
C ASP A 34 -7.16 -28.41 -4.73
N GLU A 35 -7.80 -29.58 -4.58
CA GLU A 35 -9.16 -29.81 -5.03
C GLU A 35 -10.18 -28.87 -4.39
N GLU A 36 -10.07 -28.66 -3.07
CA GLU A 36 -11.00 -27.82 -2.33
C GLU A 36 -10.87 -26.33 -2.69
N THR A 37 -9.67 -25.89 -2.98
CA THR A 37 -9.42 -24.52 -3.47
C THR A 37 -9.98 -24.34 -4.89
N MET A 38 -9.80 -25.33 -5.76
CA MET A 38 -10.07 -25.17 -7.20
C MET A 38 -11.47 -25.60 -7.64
N LYS A 39 -12.26 -26.26 -6.79
CA LYS A 39 -13.58 -26.80 -7.18
C LYS A 39 -14.54 -25.76 -7.78
N ASP A 40 -14.52 -24.50 -7.29
CA ASP A 40 -15.41 -23.44 -7.71
C ASP A 40 -14.81 -22.49 -8.77
N ILE A 41 -13.56 -22.75 -9.19
CA ILE A 41 -12.78 -21.86 -10.07
C ILE A 41 -12.14 -22.59 -11.26
N GLY A 42 -12.86 -23.53 -11.83
CA GLY A 42 -12.47 -24.22 -13.05
C GLY A 42 -11.84 -25.60 -12.84
N GLY A 43 -11.76 -26.10 -11.60
CA GLY A 43 -11.19 -27.39 -11.26
C GLY A 43 -9.67 -27.42 -11.19
N VAL A 44 -9.15 -28.56 -10.78
CA VAL A 44 -7.71 -28.78 -10.57
C VAL A 44 -6.91 -28.62 -11.85
N TYR A 45 -5.79 -27.95 -11.76
CA TYR A 45 -4.84 -27.79 -12.87
C TYR A 45 -3.44 -28.29 -12.48
N LYS A 46 -2.90 -29.22 -13.26
CA LYS A 46 -1.54 -29.73 -13.06
C LYS A 46 -0.50 -28.79 -13.67
N PHE A 47 0.09 -27.94 -12.81
CA PHE A 47 1.16 -27.00 -13.16
C PHE A 47 2.52 -27.63 -12.94
N THR A 48 3.01 -28.34 -13.95
CA THR A 48 4.28 -29.09 -13.90
C THR A 48 5.49 -28.16 -14.15
N GLU A 49 6.66 -28.53 -13.59
CA GLU A 49 7.89 -27.71 -13.64
C GLU A 49 8.32 -27.31 -15.06
N ASN A 50 8.07 -28.16 -16.06
CA ASN A 50 8.38 -27.85 -17.44
C ASN A 50 7.60 -26.66 -18.02
N LYS A 51 6.51 -26.21 -17.34
CA LYS A 51 5.72 -25.02 -17.70
C LYS A 51 6.15 -23.78 -16.90
N TRP A 52 6.95 -23.92 -15.86
CA TRP A 52 7.29 -22.82 -14.95
C TRP A 52 8.09 -21.73 -15.65
N GLU A 53 9.06 -22.08 -16.46
CA GLU A 53 9.90 -21.10 -17.15
C GLU A 53 9.08 -20.19 -18.08
N SER A 54 8.21 -20.79 -18.89
CA SER A 54 7.35 -20.01 -19.81
C SER A 54 6.33 -19.14 -19.05
N PHE A 55 5.77 -19.67 -17.96
CA PHE A 55 4.88 -18.92 -17.10
C PHE A 55 5.61 -17.76 -16.41
N TYR A 56 6.77 -18.02 -15.82
CA TYR A 56 7.56 -17.01 -15.12
C TYR A 56 7.96 -15.85 -16.03
N LYS A 57 8.47 -16.15 -17.22
CA LYS A 57 8.82 -15.14 -18.24
C LYS A 57 7.63 -14.32 -18.71
N LYS A 58 6.45 -14.91 -18.80
CA LYS A 58 5.24 -14.23 -19.24
C LYS A 58 4.60 -13.38 -18.14
N MET A 59 4.53 -13.90 -16.91
CA MET A 59 3.71 -13.34 -15.84
C MET A 59 4.50 -12.55 -14.81
N VAL A 60 5.80 -12.82 -14.66
CA VAL A 60 6.63 -12.27 -13.57
C VAL A 60 7.81 -11.46 -14.11
N SER A 61 8.83 -12.09 -14.69
CA SER A 61 10.06 -11.40 -15.12
C SER A 61 10.87 -12.21 -16.15
N PRO A 62 11.33 -11.55 -17.24
CA PRO A 62 10.84 -10.29 -17.76
C PRO A 62 9.42 -10.44 -18.28
N THR A 63 8.48 -9.63 -17.85
CA THR A 63 7.10 -9.65 -18.36
C THR A 63 7.02 -8.98 -19.74
N ASP A 64 6.02 -9.39 -20.53
CA ASP A 64 5.69 -8.75 -21.82
C ASP A 64 4.98 -7.38 -21.66
N GLY A 65 4.84 -6.89 -20.42
CA GLY A 65 4.13 -5.66 -20.11
C GLY A 65 2.60 -5.78 -20.20
N ARG A 66 2.06 -6.99 -20.42
CA ARG A 66 0.62 -7.24 -20.53
C ARG A 66 0.06 -8.08 -19.39
N ASN A 67 0.95 -8.56 -18.55
CA ASN A 67 0.61 -9.45 -17.44
C ASN A 67 1.34 -9.03 -16.17
N PHE A 68 0.68 -9.28 -15.05
CA PHE A 68 1.24 -9.05 -13.71
C PHE A 68 0.74 -10.14 -12.77
N TYR A 69 1.64 -10.73 -12.00
CA TYR A 69 1.32 -11.85 -11.13
C TYR A 69 2.07 -11.73 -9.80
N CYS A 70 1.33 -11.86 -8.71
CA CYS A 70 1.87 -11.90 -7.35
C CYS A 70 1.31 -13.08 -6.57
N LEU A 71 2.10 -13.63 -5.69
CA LEU A 71 1.62 -14.42 -4.57
C LEU A 71 1.12 -13.49 -3.47
N ILE A 72 0.17 -13.99 -2.69
CA ILE A 72 -0.41 -13.35 -1.53
C ILE A 72 0.17 -14.02 -0.29
N TYR A 73 0.74 -13.22 0.61
CA TYR A 73 1.32 -13.69 1.86
C TYR A 73 0.61 -13.05 3.04
N THR A 74 0.48 -13.78 4.13
CA THR A 74 0.12 -13.20 5.43
C THR A 74 1.24 -12.27 5.93
N VAL A 75 0.98 -11.50 6.98
CA VAL A 75 2.01 -10.67 7.62
C VAL A 75 3.12 -11.50 8.30
N GLU A 76 2.89 -12.78 8.52
CA GLU A 76 3.83 -13.79 9.03
C GLU A 76 4.65 -14.48 7.92
N ASP A 77 4.60 -13.95 6.69
CA ASP A 77 5.32 -14.45 5.51
C ASP A 77 4.84 -15.83 4.99
N GLU A 78 3.60 -16.26 5.34
CA GLU A 78 3.00 -17.47 4.84
C GLU A 78 2.29 -17.25 3.51
N PRO A 79 2.61 -17.99 2.42
CA PRO A 79 1.91 -17.86 1.15
C PRO A 79 0.52 -18.51 1.23
N ILE A 80 -0.53 -17.76 0.87
CA ILE A 80 -1.93 -18.17 1.03
C ILE A 80 -2.77 -18.09 -0.25
N GLY A 81 -2.21 -17.59 -1.34
CA GLY A 81 -2.95 -17.40 -2.58
C GLY A 81 -2.16 -16.67 -3.65
N GLU A 82 -2.86 -16.28 -4.69
CA GLU A 82 -2.34 -15.52 -5.82
C GLU A 82 -3.31 -14.43 -6.25
N VAL A 83 -2.78 -13.35 -6.81
CA VAL A 83 -3.54 -12.29 -7.45
C VAL A 83 -2.81 -11.80 -8.70
N SER A 84 -3.56 -11.52 -9.75
CA SER A 84 -2.96 -11.12 -11.03
C SER A 84 -3.91 -10.29 -11.87
N PHE A 85 -3.34 -9.58 -12.85
CA PHE A 85 -4.07 -9.20 -14.04
C PHE A 85 -3.35 -9.72 -15.28
N HIS A 86 -4.09 -9.93 -16.36
CA HIS A 86 -3.55 -10.48 -17.60
C HIS A 86 -4.26 -9.93 -18.83
N GLY A 87 -3.57 -10.04 -19.97
CA GLY A 87 -4.10 -9.63 -21.26
C GLY A 87 -4.35 -8.12 -21.38
N TYR A 88 -3.50 -7.31 -20.72
CA TYR A 88 -3.56 -5.86 -20.85
C TYR A 88 -3.36 -5.45 -22.32
N ASP A 89 -4.28 -4.64 -22.80
CA ASP A 89 -4.21 -4.01 -24.12
C ASP A 89 -3.78 -2.54 -23.94
N PRO A 90 -2.60 -2.15 -24.42
CA PRO A 90 -2.08 -0.78 -24.25
C PRO A 90 -2.91 0.26 -25.00
N THR A 91 -3.72 -0.13 -26.00
CA THR A 91 -4.57 0.80 -26.75
C THR A 91 -5.82 1.16 -25.96
N THR A 92 -6.48 0.16 -25.38
CA THR A 92 -7.71 0.36 -24.60
C THR A 92 -7.44 0.54 -23.11
N LYS A 93 -6.22 0.21 -22.65
CA LYS A 93 -5.82 0.18 -21.23
C LYS A 93 -6.70 -0.71 -20.37
N ILE A 94 -7.16 -1.84 -20.94
CA ILE A 94 -8.03 -2.82 -20.29
C ILE A 94 -7.27 -4.12 -20.04
N ALA A 95 -7.47 -4.71 -18.87
CA ALA A 95 -6.98 -6.05 -18.49
C ALA A 95 -8.08 -6.87 -17.84
N ARG A 96 -7.75 -8.12 -17.48
CA ARG A 96 -8.62 -9.02 -16.71
C ARG A 96 -7.97 -9.38 -15.41
N SER A 97 -8.73 -9.32 -14.30
CA SER A 97 -8.27 -9.75 -12.99
C SER A 97 -8.45 -11.25 -12.77
N ASN A 98 -7.67 -11.77 -11.84
CA ASN A 98 -7.84 -13.10 -11.30
C ASN A 98 -7.27 -13.14 -9.87
N ILE A 99 -7.99 -13.84 -8.99
CA ILE A 99 -7.55 -14.09 -7.61
C ILE A 99 -7.90 -15.51 -7.18
N LYS A 100 -7.00 -16.14 -6.44
CA LYS A 100 -7.26 -17.41 -5.76
C LYS A 100 -6.70 -17.35 -4.35
N ILE A 101 -7.55 -17.70 -3.39
CA ILE A 101 -7.17 -17.89 -1.98
C ILE A 101 -7.33 -19.35 -1.62
N HIS A 102 -6.29 -19.96 -1.06
CA HIS A 102 -6.33 -21.31 -0.55
C HIS A 102 -7.49 -21.47 0.43
N HIS A 103 -8.28 -22.53 0.32
CA HIS A 103 -9.56 -22.71 1.02
C HIS A 103 -9.49 -22.46 2.52
N LYS A 104 -8.39 -22.82 3.20
CA LYS A 104 -8.17 -22.63 4.65
C LYS A 104 -8.07 -21.17 5.09
N TYR A 105 -7.83 -20.24 4.14
CA TYR A 105 -7.62 -18.83 4.43
C TYR A 105 -8.76 -17.95 3.90
N ARG A 106 -9.83 -18.54 3.36
CA ARG A 106 -11.02 -17.81 2.90
C ARG A 106 -11.80 -17.19 4.07
N ASN A 107 -12.63 -16.21 3.77
CA ASN A 107 -13.53 -15.50 4.72
C ASN A 107 -12.82 -14.75 5.86
N LYS A 108 -11.55 -14.38 5.69
CA LYS A 108 -10.74 -13.63 6.67
C LYS A 108 -10.37 -12.22 6.18
N GLY A 109 -10.95 -11.76 5.06
CA GLY A 109 -10.64 -10.45 4.46
C GLY A 109 -9.38 -10.44 3.58
N TYR A 110 -8.57 -11.49 3.57
CA TYR A 110 -7.31 -11.56 2.84
C TYR A 110 -7.46 -11.34 1.34
N GLY A 111 -8.47 -11.96 0.73
CA GLY A 111 -8.73 -11.82 -0.71
C GLY A 111 -9.13 -10.40 -1.09
N GLU A 112 -9.95 -9.75 -0.27
CA GLU A 112 -10.38 -8.37 -0.50
C GLU A 112 -9.18 -7.41 -0.46
N GLU A 113 -8.36 -7.51 0.59
CA GLU A 113 -7.18 -6.64 0.70
C GLU A 113 -6.16 -6.92 -0.41
N ALA A 114 -5.88 -8.18 -0.74
CA ALA A 114 -4.98 -8.53 -1.83
C ALA A 114 -5.43 -7.99 -3.19
N MET A 115 -6.73 -8.11 -3.50
CA MET A 115 -7.29 -7.57 -4.73
C MET A 115 -7.18 -6.04 -4.75
N ARG A 116 -7.46 -5.35 -3.64
CA ARG A 116 -7.29 -3.89 -3.53
C ARG A 116 -5.85 -3.46 -3.79
N LEU A 117 -4.87 -4.14 -3.21
CA LEU A 117 -3.45 -3.86 -3.44
C LEU A 117 -3.05 -4.00 -4.91
N MET A 118 -3.57 -5.03 -5.60
CA MET A 118 -3.34 -5.23 -7.03
C MET A 118 -4.04 -4.15 -7.87
N LEU A 119 -5.29 -3.79 -7.54
CA LEU A 119 -6.04 -2.74 -8.22
C LEU A 119 -5.39 -1.36 -8.06
N GLU A 120 -4.80 -1.05 -6.90
CA GLU A 120 -3.99 0.16 -6.71
C GLU A 120 -2.83 0.21 -7.68
N TYR A 121 -2.05 -0.86 -7.74
CA TYR A 121 -0.94 -0.96 -8.68
C TYR A 121 -1.43 -0.78 -10.12
N TYR A 122 -2.51 -1.48 -10.50
CA TYR A 122 -3.06 -1.43 -11.84
C TYR A 122 -3.49 -0.03 -12.27
N PHE A 123 -4.25 0.67 -11.41
CA PHE A 123 -4.81 1.97 -11.77
C PHE A 123 -3.84 3.14 -11.59
N PHE A 124 -2.92 3.08 -10.63
CA PHE A 124 -2.08 4.23 -10.28
C PHE A 124 -0.62 4.10 -10.72
N ASP A 125 -0.05 2.91 -10.64
CA ASP A 125 1.36 2.70 -11.01
C ASP A 125 1.53 2.15 -12.43
N PHE A 126 0.59 1.32 -12.89
CA PHE A 126 0.65 0.65 -14.19
C PHE A 126 -0.09 1.41 -15.30
N ASP A 127 -0.90 2.41 -14.95
CA ASP A 127 -1.70 3.25 -15.88
C ASP A 127 -2.86 2.51 -16.57
N GLY A 128 -3.50 1.56 -15.89
CA GLY A 128 -4.72 0.92 -16.35
C GLY A 128 -5.94 1.86 -16.25
N GLU A 129 -6.92 1.72 -17.15
CA GLU A 129 -8.15 2.52 -17.15
C GLU A 129 -9.38 1.72 -16.77
N MET A 130 -9.41 0.44 -17.10
CA MET A 130 -10.51 -0.47 -16.77
C MET A 130 -9.98 -1.89 -16.55
N ILE A 131 -10.56 -2.57 -15.58
CA ILE A 131 -10.30 -4.00 -15.36
C ILE A 131 -11.61 -4.78 -15.40
N LEU A 132 -11.56 -5.95 -16.00
CA LEU A 132 -12.69 -6.86 -16.13
C LEU A 132 -12.47 -8.08 -15.23
N ASP A 133 -13.53 -8.57 -14.64
CA ASP A 133 -13.56 -9.85 -13.93
C ASP A 133 -14.69 -10.73 -14.47
N LYS A 134 -14.46 -12.05 -14.51
CA LYS A 134 -15.47 -13.03 -14.90
C LYS A 134 -15.84 -13.88 -13.70
N VAL A 135 -17.12 -13.86 -13.39
CA VAL A 135 -17.66 -14.50 -12.20
C VAL A 135 -18.71 -15.54 -12.59
N GLY A 136 -18.52 -16.76 -12.13
CA GLY A 136 -19.42 -17.90 -12.41
C GLY A 136 -20.28 -18.33 -11.20
N ASN A 137 -20.15 -17.68 -10.05
CA ASN A 137 -20.89 -18.07 -8.84
C ASN A 137 -21.25 -16.85 -7.96
N GLU A 138 -22.20 -17.02 -7.06
CA GLU A 138 -22.72 -15.95 -6.20
C GLU A 138 -21.66 -15.39 -5.25
N TYR A 139 -20.76 -16.23 -4.74
CA TYR A 139 -19.69 -15.75 -3.86
C TYR A 139 -18.75 -14.75 -4.57
N GLY A 140 -18.36 -15.07 -5.79
CA GLY A 140 -17.54 -14.16 -6.62
C GLY A 140 -18.30 -12.87 -6.98
N ARG A 141 -19.62 -12.94 -7.20
CA ARG A 141 -20.46 -11.78 -7.44
C ARG A 141 -20.45 -10.80 -6.25
N VAL A 142 -20.75 -11.30 -5.07
CA VAL A 142 -20.71 -10.49 -3.83
C VAL A 142 -19.32 -9.90 -3.59
N PHE A 143 -18.28 -10.68 -3.87
CA PHE A 143 -16.89 -10.23 -3.76
C PHE A 143 -16.57 -9.09 -4.73
N ALA A 144 -16.96 -9.22 -6.01
CA ALA A 144 -16.74 -8.19 -7.02
C ALA A 144 -17.50 -6.89 -6.69
N GLU A 145 -18.79 -7.00 -6.31
CA GLU A 145 -19.61 -5.87 -5.91
C GLU A 145 -19.04 -5.13 -4.70
N LYS A 146 -18.53 -5.85 -3.71
CA LYS A 146 -17.87 -5.29 -2.52
C LYS A 146 -16.62 -4.48 -2.87
N LEU A 147 -15.91 -4.86 -3.92
CA LEU A 147 -14.75 -4.15 -4.45
C LEU A 147 -15.11 -2.97 -5.35
N GLY A 148 -16.40 -2.75 -5.62
CA GLY A 148 -16.91 -1.65 -6.45
C GLY A 148 -17.02 -1.99 -7.94
N PHE A 149 -16.86 -3.26 -8.31
CA PHE A 149 -17.13 -3.69 -9.67
C PHE A 149 -18.64 -3.59 -9.98
N GLN A 150 -18.95 -3.27 -11.23
CA GLN A 150 -20.31 -3.18 -11.74
C GLN A 150 -20.54 -4.25 -12.79
N GLU A 151 -21.69 -4.88 -12.78
CA GLU A 151 -22.10 -5.82 -13.79
C GLU A 151 -22.11 -5.16 -15.18
N SER A 152 -21.51 -5.84 -16.16
CA SER A 152 -21.40 -5.33 -17.53
C SER A 152 -22.14 -6.19 -18.54
N GLY A 153 -22.43 -7.44 -18.21
CA GLY A 153 -23.18 -8.35 -19.04
C GLY A 153 -22.97 -9.80 -18.65
N THR A 154 -23.91 -10.65 -19.05
CA THR A 154 -23.87 -12.09 -18.77
C THR A 154 -23.84 -12.86 -20.08
N TYR A 155 -22.92 -13.82 -20.21
CA TYR A 155 -22.87 -14.74 -21.33
C TYR A 155 -22.74 -16.18 -20.81
N GLN A 156 -23.65 -17.06 -21.26
CA GLN A 156 -23.82 -18.41 -20.75
C GLN A 156 -24.11 -18.43 -19.26
N LYS A 157 -23.21 -18.87 -18.40
CA LYS A 157 -23.35 -18.87 -16.93
C LYS A 157 -22.36 -17.95 -16.23
N GLU A 158 -21.58 -17.18 -17.00
CA GLU A 158 -20.59 -16.26 -16.46
C GLU A 158 -21.06 -14.83 -16.61
N THR A 159 -20.98 -14.06 -15.54
CA THR A 159 -21.22 -12.63 -15.52
C THR A 159 -19.90 -11.89 -15.59
N THR A 160 -19.82 -10.95 -16.50
CA THR A 160 -18.67 -10.05 -16.62
C THR A 160 -18.93 -8.82 -15.77
N PHE A 161 -18.00 -8.54 -14.87
CA PHE A 161 -17.93 -7.33 -14.07
C PHE A 161 -16.85 -6.42 -14.59
N LYS A 162 -17.03 -5.11 -14.45
CA LYS A 162 -16.06 -4.09 -14.81
C LYS A 162 -15.82 -3.13 -13.66
N LEU A 163 -14.59 -2.69 -13.51
CA LEU A 163 -14.21 -1.60 -12.63
C LEU A 163 -13.37 -0.61 -13.42
N THR A 164 -13.78 0.66 -13.44
CA THR A 164 -13.02 1.74 -14.06
C THR A 164 -12.15 2.43 -13.03
N LYS A 165 -11.06 3.08 -13.46
CA LYS A 165 -10.22 3.92 -12.61
C LYS A 165 -11.04 4.96 -11.85
N SER A 166 -12.05 5.57 -12.51
CA SER A 166 -12.92 6.57 -11.89
C SER A 166 -13.87 6.01 -10.82
N ASN A 167 -14.20 4.72 -10.90
CA ASN A 167 -15.09 4.05 -9.95
C ASN A 167 -14.34 3.27 -8.87
N PHE A 168 -13.01 3.23 -8.94
CA PHE A 168 -12.17 2.62 -7.93
C PHE A 168 -12.12 3.51 -6.69
N PHE A 169 -13.03 3.28 -5.74
CA PHE A 169 -13.09 4.01 -4.49
C PHE A 169 -12.40 3.21 -3.39
N TYR A 170 -11.40 3.84 -2.82
CA TYR A 170 -10.80 3.42 -1.56
C TYR A 170 -11.68 3.90 -0.41
N PHE A 171 -12.19 3.04 0.42
CA PHE A 171 -12.97 3.36 1.60
C PHE A 171 -14.29 4.13 1.39
N LYS A 172 -15.40 3.41 1.26
CA LYS A 172 -16.74 3.89 1.63
C LYS A 172 -16.98 3.77 3.15
N ASP A 173 -15.93 3.93 3.95
CA ASP A 173 -16.10 3.89 5.39
C ASP A 173 -16.44 5.29 5.88
N SER A 174 -17.65 5.45 6.41
CA SER A 174 -18.16 6.71 6.96
C SER A 174 -17.51 7.11 8.28
N ASN A 175 -16.59 6.31 8.80
CA ASN A 175 -15.96 6.53 10.09
C ASN A 175 -14.85 7.58 10.03
N VAL A 176 -14.75 8.37 11.10
CA VAL A 176 -13.63 9.30 11.31
C VAL A 176 -12.31 8.53 11.29
N LYS A 177 -11.32 9.04 10.59
CA LYS A 177 -9.97 8.46 10.56
C LYS A 177 -9.07 9.19 11.55
N ASN A 178 -8.56 8.46 12.52
CA ASN A 178 -7.56 8.97 13.46
C ASN A 178 -6.21 9.03 12.78
N VAL A 179 -5.63 10.24 12.73
CA VAL A 179 -4.30 10.53 12.18
C VAL A 179 -3.41 10.92 13.32
N SER A 180 -2.42 10.10 13.62
CA SER A 180 -1.46 10.35 14.70
C SER A 180 -0.13 10.80 14.14
N PHE A 181 0.26 12.00 14.50
CA PHE A 181 1.57 12.56 14.20
C PHE A 181 2.53 12.24 15.34
N ILE A 182 3.53 11.41 15.06
CA ILE A 182 4.50 10.99 16.07
C ILE A 182 5.54 12.09 16.26
N ILE A 183 5.71 12.52 17.50
CA ILE A 183 6.73 13.50 17.84
C ILE A 183 7.86 12.83 18.60
N TYR A 184 9.06 13.03 18.12
CA TYR A 184 10.32 12.70 18.74
C TYR A 184 11.29 13.88 18.62
N GLU A 185 12.48 13.74 19.15
CA GLU A 185 13.46 14.82 19.24
C GLU A 185 13.82 15.42 17.87
N ASN A 186 13.93 16.76 17.82
CA ASN A 186 14.39 17.53 16.67
C ASN A 186 13.65 17.27 15.34
N ILE A 187 12.32 17.07 15.40
CA ILE A 187 11.49 16.94 14.20
C ILE A 187 11.44 18.25 13.40
N ASN A 188 11.15 18.13 12.10
CA ASN A 188 10.81 19.27 11.27
C ASN A 188 9.34 19.68 11.47
N ILE A 189 9.11 20.81 12.15
CA ILE A 189 7.77 21.31 12.49
C ILE A 189 6.91 21.62 11.24
N THR A 190 7.52 21.94 10.11
CA THR A 190 6.81 22.17 8.86
C THR A 190 6.02 20.93 8.44
N ASN A 191 6.54 19.74 8.73
CA ASN A 191 5.82 18.50 8.44
C ASN A 191 4.48 18.46 9.18
N TYR A 192 4.48 18.80 10.48
CA TYR A 192 3.26 18.84 11.29
C TYR A 192 2.26 19.87 10.77
N SER A 193 2.69 21.12 10.58
CA SER A 193 1.80 22.21 10.19
C SER A 193 1.08 21.93 8.88
N LEU A 194 1.79 21.40 7.89
CA LEU A 194 1.20 21.11 6.59
C LEU A 194 0.14 19.99 6.63
N PHE A 195 0.40 18.91 7.37
CA PHE A 195 -0.60 17.87 7.58
C PHE A 195 -1.84 18.41 8.29
N TRP A 196 -1.63 19.18 9.36
CA TRP A 196 -2.70 19.79 10.14
C TRP A 196 -3.59 20.69 9.27
N ASP A 197 -2.99 21.61 8.52
CA ASP A 197 -3.72 22.56 7.70
C ASP A 197 -4.53 21.87 6.61
N ILE A 198 -3.94 20.93 5.88
CA ILE A 198 -4.63 20.27 4.77
C ILE A 198 -5.76 19.36 5.27
N PHE A 199 -5.55 18.56 6.33
CA PHE A 199 -6.61 17.70 6.86
C PHE A 199 -7.76 18.50 7.49
N ASN A 200 -7.48 19.63 8.15
CA ASN A 200 -8.53 20.51 8.64
C ASN A 200 -9.31 21.15 7.48
N GLU A 201 -8.65 21.46 6.38
CA GLU A 201 -9.32 21.98 5.20
C GLU A 201 -10.27 20.95 4.58
N VAL A 202 -9.87 19.67 4.54
CA VAL A 202 -10.76 18.56 4.13
C VAL A 202 -11.98 18.49 5.02
N ASN A 203 -11.82 18.58 6.34
CA ASN A 203 -12.95 18.57 7.28
C ASN A 203 -13.91 19.75 7.03
N LYS A 204 -13.38 20.94 6.75
CA LYS A 204 -14.20 22.13 6.42
C LYS A 204 -14.97 21.97 5.12
N LEU A 205 -14.28 21.54 4.05
CA LEU A 205 -14.91 21.38 2.72
C LEU A 205 -15.97 20.27 2.71
N SER A 206 -15.78 19.23 3.51
CA SER A 206 -16.75 18.12 3.62
C SER A 206 -17.94 18.41 4.54
N ASN A 207 -17.94 19.54 5.26
CA ASN A 207 -18.91 19.87 6.31
C ASN A 207 -19.10 18.77 7.38
N LYS A 208 -18.10 17.92 7.57
CA LYS A 208 -18.08 16.87 8.59
C LYS A 208 -16.65 16.53 9.00
N LYS A 209 -16.49 15.98 10.20
CA LYS A 209 -15.18 15.51 10.65
C LYS A 209 -14.85 14.17 9.95
N ILE A 210 -13.93 14.21 9.01
CA ILE A 210 -13.38 13.04 8.31
C ILE A 210 -12.08 12.59 8.99
N PHE A 211 -11.21 13.54 9.29
CA PHE A 211 -9.94 13.31 9.97
C PHE A 211 -9.99 13.86 11.40
N ASN A 212 -9.61 13.02 12.34
CA ASN A 212 -9.27 13.42 13.70
C ASN A 212 -7.75 13.41 13.81
N PHE A 213 -7.15 14.55 14.10
CA PHE A 213 -5.69 14.71 14.14
C PHE A 213 -5.23 14.82 15.57
N GLU A 214 -4.29 13.98 15.94
CA GLU A 214 -3.69 13.99 17.29
C GLU A 214 -2.17 13.94 17.22
N ILE A 215 -1.54 14.43 18.27
CA ILE A 215 -0.09 14.41 18.45
C ILE A 215 0.24 13.37 19.50
N ILE A 216 1.19 12.49 19.20
CA ILE A 216 1.69 11.49 20.13
C ILE A 216 3.17 11.76 20.37
N SER A 217 3.53 12.12 21.59
CA SER A 217 4.91 12.30 21.99
C SER A 217 5.50 11.00 22.52
N LEU A 218 6.66 10.61 21.99
CA LEU A 218 7.43 9.47 22.49
C LEU A 218 8.49 9.87 23.52
N THR A 219 8.57 11.16 23.87
CA THR A 219 9.53 11.70 24.83
C THR A 219 8.88 12.73 25.73
N ASP A 220 9.25 12.76 27.02
CA ASP A 220 8.70 13.69 28.00
C ASP A 220 9.13 15.16 27.77
N LYS A 221 10.21 15.36 27.03
CA LYS A 221 10.76 16.69 26.72
C LYS A 221 11.10 16.77 25.25
N ILE A 222 10.43 17.67 24.55
CA ILE A 222 10.72 17.93 23.15
C ILE A 222 11.46 19.23 23.01
N ASN A 223 12.74 19.15 22.69
CA ASN A 223 13.54 20.32 22.32
C ASN A 223 13.45 20.46 20.79
N TYR A 224 12.99 21.61 20.31
CA TYR A 224 13.06 21.96 18.88
C TYR A 224 14.33 22.81 18.66
N SER A 225 14.92 22.64 17.47
CA SER A 225 15.92 23.59 17.00
C SER A 225 15.28 24.98 16.92
N ASN A 226 16.00 26.01 17.35
CA ASN A 226 15.63 27.44 17.25
C ASN A 226 14.61 28.01 18.26
N ASN A 227 14.71 27.64 19.52
CA ASN A 227 13.94 28.25 20.61
C ASN A 227 12.41 28.12 20.55
N LEU A 228 11.86 27.27 19.67
CA LEU A 228 10.46 26.94 19.70
C LEU A 228 10.25 25.82 20.74
N LYS A 229 9.50 26.09 21.78
CA LYS A 229 9.03 25.07 22.74
C LYS A 229 7.55 24.82 22.40
N LEU A 230 7.20 23.58 22.09
CA LEU A 230 5.81 23.14 22.09
C LEU A 230 5.58 22.48 23.46
N GLU A 231 4.70 23.06 24.27
CA GLU A 231 4.15 22.38 25.43
C GLU A 231 3.10 21.39 24.89
N LEU A 232 3.44 20.13 24.89
CA LEU A 232 2.50 19.06 24.60
C LEU A 232 1.99 18.53 25.93
N ASP A 233 0.68 18.40 26.03
CA ASP A 233 0.10 17.58 27.09
C ASP A 233 0.59 16.15 26.83
N PRO A 234 1.29 15.49 27.75
CA PRO A 234 1.70 14.10 27.58
C PRO A 234 0.44 13.23 27.63
N SER A 235 -0.34 13.27 26.59
CA SER A 235 -1.46 12.37 26.39
C SER A 235 -0.91 10.95 26.38
N ASN A 236 -1.47 10.11 27.23
CA ASN A 236 -1.21 8.69 27.30
C ASN A 236 -1.05 8.11 25.90
N PHE A 237 0.07 7.45 25.64
CA PHE A 237 0.37 6.75 24.42
C PHE A 237 -0.71 5.69 24.18
N SER A 238 -1.82 6.11 23.60
CA SER A 238 -2.92 5.26 23.16
C SER A 238 -3.03 5.36 21.63
N ALA A 239 -1.91 5.10 20.94
CA ALA A 239 -1.89 5.03 19.49
C ALA A 239 -2.64 3.81 18.93
N LEU A 240 -3.27 3.02 19.79
CA LEU A 240 -3.97 1.78 19.45
C LEU A 240 -5.15 2.01 18.49
N ASP A 241 -5.71 3.21 18.46
CA ASP A 241 -6.83 3.55 17.57
C ASP A 241 -6.41 4.35 16.32
N SER A 242 -5.11 4.50 16.08
CA SER A 242 -4.62 5.27 14.93
C SER A 242 -4.82 4.51 13.62
N ASN A 243 -5.53 5.15 12.69
CA ASN A 243 -5.67 4.62 11.32
C ASN A 243 -4.46 4.97 10.46
N ILE A 244 -3.89 6.15 10.66
CA ILE A 244 -2.80 6.71 9.86
C ILE A 244 -1.73 7.23 10.81
N ILE A 245 -0.50 6.79 10.62
CA ILE A 245 0.67 7.20 11.41
C ILE A 245 1.59 8.05 10.54
N ILE A 246 1.99 9.20 11.05
CA ILE A 246 2.95 10.07 10.39
C ILE A 246 4.27 10.08 11.17
N LEU A 247 5.34 9.69 10.50
CA LEU A 247 6.71 9.72 11.00
C LEU A 247 7.45 10.89 10.35
N PRO A 248 7.65 12.01 11.04
CA PRO A 248 8.32 13.17 10.47
C PRO A 248 9.83 12.98 10.29
N ASN A 249 10.43 13.83 9.49
CA ASN A 249 11.87 13.95 9.38
C ASN A 249 12.48 14.54 10.68
N SER A 250 13.65 14.07 11.10
CA SER A 250 14.36 14.57 12.30
C SER A 250 15.86 14.65 12.05
N THR A 251 16.51 15.69 12.61
CA THR A 251 17.97 15.79 12.60
C THR A 251 18.65 14.85 13.61
N SER A 252 17.89 14.23 14.53
CA SER A 252 18.35 13.26 15.51
C SER A 252 18.00 11.81 15.17
N MET A 253 17.76 11.49 13.88
CA MET A 253 17.27 10.18 13.47
C MET A 253 18.14 9.00 13.93
N GLU A 254 19.46 9.17 13.95
CA GLU A 254 20.39 8.14 14.42
C GLU A 254 20.14 7.76 15.89
N ASN A 255 19.84 8.72 16.76
CA ASN A 255 19.52 8.46 18.17
C ASN A 255 18.15 7.77 18.31
N ILE A 256 17.18 8.20 17.48
CA ILE A 256 15.82 7.68 17.52
C ILE A 256 15.80 6.19 17.17
N ILE A 257 16.50 5.76 16.11
CA ILE A 257 16.54 4.35 15.68
C ILE A 257 17.32 3.44 16.64
N GLN A 258 18.17 4.00 17.53
CA GLN A 258 18.87 3.27 18.57
C GLN A 258 18.05 3.14 19.87
N ASN A 259 16.96 3.88 19.98
CA ASN A 259 16.09 3.83 21.16
C ASN A 259 15.06 2.70 21.04
N GLU A 260 15.35 1.57 21.68
CA GLU A 260 14.50 0.37 21.64
C GLU A 260 13.05 0.63 22.09
N ASN A 261 12.83 1.52 23.06
CA ASN A 261 11.47 1.84 23.53
C ASN A 261 10.67 2.57 22.46
N ILE A 262 11.29 3.53 21.76
CA ILE A 262 10.65 4.24 20.64
C ILE A 262 10.30 3.26 19.53
N ILE A 263 11.24 2.42 19.13
CA ILE A 263 11.03 1.45 18.07
C ILE A 263 9.92 0.45 18.46
N LYS A 264 9.94 -0.07 19.69
CA LYS A 264 8.90 -1.00 20.18
C LYS A 264 7.52 -0.36 20.13
N SER A 265 7.37 0.86 20.59
CA SER A 265 6.10 1.59 20.56
C SER A 265 5.60 1.79 19.13
N ILE A 266 6.50 2.10 18.19
CA ILE A 266 6.11 2.26 16.78
C ILE A 266 5.72 0.90 16.16
N VAL A 267 6.36 -0.21 16.54
CA VAL A 267 5.98 -1.57 16.10
C VAL A 267 4.55 -1.92 16.52
N GLU A 268 4.18 -1.63 17.77
CA GLU A 268 2.84 -1.89 18.29
C GLU A 268 1.78 -1.16 17.44
N VAL A 269 2.00 0.12 17.17
CA VAL A 269 1.10 0.93 16.34
C VAL A 269 1.09 0.48 14.89
N TYR A 270 2.26 0.14 14.35
CA TYR A 270 2.40 -0.36 12.98
C TYR A 270 1.47 -1.54 12.71
N ASN A 271 1.36 -2.48 13.63
CA ASN A 271 0.53 -3.68 13.45
C ASN A 271 -0.96 -3.35 13.33
N GLN A 272 -1.41 -2.23 13.86
CA GLN A 272 -2.82 -1.85 13.94
C GLN A 272 -3.26 -0.82 12.91
N CYS A 273 -2.37 0.09 12.48
CA CYS A 273 -2.70 1.14 11.53
C CYS A 273 -3.00 0.61 10.11
N ASN A 274 -3.77 1.40 9.34
CA ASN A 274 -3.99 1.17 7.92
C ASN A 274 -2.81 1.67 7.09
N TYR A 275 -2.27 2.83 7.46
CA TYR A 275 -1.15 3.48 6.75
C TYR A 275 -0.10 3.98 7.72
N ILE A 276 1.16 3.81 7.35
CA ILE A 276 2.31 4.44 7.99
C ILE A 276 3.09 5.24 6.96
N CYS A 277 3.30 6.51 7.27
CA CYS A 277 3.85 7.52 6.37
C CYS A 277 5.20 7.99 6.89
N ALA A 278 6.27 7.73 6.14
CA ALA A 278 7.61 8.18 6.48
C ALA A 278 8.04 9.37 5.62
N ILE A 279 8.61 10.39 6.22
CA ILE A 279 9.09 11.59 5.55
C ILE A 279 10.61 11.68 5.69
N GLY A 280 11.30 11.75 4.55
CA GLY A 280 12.75 11.88 4.51
C GLY A 280 13.47 10.76 5.28
N ASN A 281 14.33 11.13 6.22
CA ASN A 281 15.16 10.17 6.95
C ASN A 281 14.40 9.27 7.94
N SER A 282 13.11 9.52 8.22
CA SER A 282 12.30 8.62 9.05
C SER A 282 12.05 7.24 8.41
N ILE A 283 12.41 7.05 7.14
CA ILE A 283 12.49 5.73 6.51
C ILE A 283 13.37 4.76 7.30
N ALA A 284 14.37 5.27 8.03
CA ALA A 284 15.23 4.46 8.88
C ALA A 284 14.45 3.75 10.00
N ILE A 285 13.37 4.35 10.50
CA ILE A 285 12.46 3.71 11.46
C ILE A 285 11.74 2.54 10.78
N LEU A 286 11.25 2.71 9.56
CA LEU A 286 10.59 1.64 8.81
C LEU A 286 11.53 0.46 8.56
N ASP A 287 12.82 0.72 8.33
CA ASP A 287 13.81 -0.33 8.17
C ASP A 287 14.04 -1.14 9.46
N GLN A 288 13.88 -0.54 10.64
CA GLN A 288 13.97 -1.24 11.92
C GLN A 288 12.72 -2.08 12.23
N ILE A 289 11.54 -1.58 11.90
CA ILE A 289 10.26 -2.24 12.25
C ILE A 289 9.78 -3.24 11.20
N LYS A 290 10.11 -3.04 9.93
CA LYS A 290 9.70 -3.89 8.82
C LYS A 290 10.76 -3.89 7.72
N SER A 291 10.96 -5.03 7.09
CA SER A 291 11.83 -5.11 5.92
C SER A 291 11.24 -4.31 4.74
N LEU A 292 12.06 -3.43 4.17
CA LEU A 292 11.73 -2.69 2.94
C LEU A 292 12.06 -3.47 1.66
N ALA A 293 12.53 -4.71 1.79
CA ALA A 293 12.93 -5.53 0.66
C ALA A 293 11.80 -5.70 -0.36
N GLY A 294 12.10 -5.49 -1.63
CA GLY A 294 11.13 -5.55 -2.73
C GLY A 294 10.25 -4.31 -2.89
N MET A 295 10.37 -3.32 -2.00
CA MET A 295 9.61 -2.06 -2.11
C MET A 295 10.33 -1.04 -2.97
N SER A 296 9.56 -0.16 -3.58
CA SER A 296 10.08 1.06 -4.20
C SER A 296 10.26 2.15 -3.14
N VAL A 297 11.32 2.92 -3.26
CA VAL A 297 11.65 4.01 -2.34
C VAL A 297 12.03 5.24 -3.17
N PRO A 298 11.57 6.44 -2.84
CA PRO A 298 12.00 7.64 -3.52
C PRO A 298 13.49 7.90 -3.24
N ASN A 299 14.13 8.69 -4.08
CA ASN A 299 15.51 9.09 -3.85
C ASN A 299 15.59 10.04 -2.64
N ILE A 300 16.05 9.53 -1.51
CA ILE A 300 16.21 10.26 -0.25
C ILE A 300 17.71 10.58 -0.05
N GLU A 301 18.00 11.80 0.32
CA GLU A 301 19.36 12.24 0.59
C GLU A 301 20.00 11.39 1.71
N ASN A 302 21.25 10.96 1.48
CA ASN A 302 22.00 10.12 2.42
C ASN A 302 21.35 8.78 2.79
N LEU A 303 20.49 8.22 1.91
CA LEU A 303 19.79 6.95 2.16
C LEU A 303 20.75 5.80 2.54
N SER A 304 21.95 5.76 1.94
CA SER A 304 22.99 4.76 2.22
C SER A 304 23.60 4.86 3.63
N LYS A 305 23.43 5.99 4.32
CA LYS A 305 23.83 6.14 5.72
C LYS A 305 22.73 5.70 6.69
N LEU A 306 21.47 5.73 6.20
CA LEU A 306 20.28 5.43 6.99
C LEU A 306 19.93 3.95 6.98
N ILE A 307 20.18 3.27 5.86
CA ILE A 307 19.83 1.86 5.64
C ILE A 307 21.11 1.06 5.36
N LYS A 308 21.28 -0.09 6.01
CA LYS A 308 22.44 -0.97 5.82
C LYS A 308 22.55 -1.42 4.36
N SER A 309 23.78 -1.51 3.85
CA SER A 309 24.06 -1.82 2.45
C SER A 309 23.43 -3.13 1.94
N GLU A 310 23.39 -4.17 2.79
CA GLU A 310 22.77 -5.45 2.47
C GLU A 310 21.24 -5.35 2.21
N LYS A 311 20.57 -4.43 2.92
CA LYS A 311 19.16 -4.14 2.75
C LYS A 311 18.91 -3.20 1.58
N LEU A 312 19.82 -2.23 1.40
CA LEU A 312 19.73 -1.24 0.31
C LEU A 312 19.69 -1.92 -1.08
N ASN A 313 20.46 -2.99 -1.26
CA ASN A 313 20.46 -3.76 -2.51
C ASN A 313 19.15 -4.48 -2.81
N LYS A 314 18.25 -4.58 -1.83
CA LYS A 314 16.92 -5.21 -1.97
C LYS A 314 15.81 -4.18 -2.17
N ILE A 315 16.13 -2.90 -2.26
CA ILE A 315 15.19 -1.78 -2.41
C ILE A 315 15.31 -1.20 -3.81
N LYS A 316 14.17 -0.89 -4.43
CA LYS A 316 14.15 -0.20 -5.72
C LYS A 316 14.09 1.31 -5.51
N ILE A 317 15.22 2.00 -5.72
CA ILE A 317 15.25 3.47 -5.70
C ILE A 317 14.67 4.00 -7.02
N VAL A 318 13.70 4.90 -6.92
CA VAL A 318 13.03 5.51 -8.07
C VAL A 318 13.10 7.04 -7.98
N ASN A 319 13.14 7.69 -9.16
CA ASN A 319 13.18 9.14 -9.24
C ASN A 319 11.75 9.73 -9.17
N LYS A 320 11.14 9.62 -7.98
CA LYS A 320 9.85 10.24 -7.62
C LYS A 320 10.01 10.89 -6.26
N ASN A 321 9.17 11.88 -5.94
CA ASN A 321 9.17 12.51 -4.62
C ASN A 321 8.39 11.69 -3.58
N PHE A 322 7.41 10.93 -4.04
CA PHE A 322 6.50 10.13 -3.22
C PHE A 322 6.33 8.73 -3.82
N ILE A 323 6.25 7.73 -2.95
CA ILE A 323 5.94 6.34 -3.30
C ILE A 323 4.90 5.78 -2.35
N ASP A 324 3.88 5.19 -2.92
CA ASP A 324 2.83 4.43 -2.24
C ASP A 324 3.09 2.92 -2.41
N ASN A 325 3.54 2.25 -1.34
CA ASN A 325 3.69 0.79 -1.28
C ASN A 325 2.49 0.11 -0.57
N GLY A 326 1.31 0.73 -0.59
CA GLY A 326 0.12 0.27 0.12
C GLY A 326 0.07 0.79 1.56
N LYS A 327 0.26 -0.06 2.55
CA LYS A 327 0.33 0.34 3.97
C LYS A 327 1.48 1.30 4.26
N ILE A 328 2.60 1.17 3.56
CA ILE A 328 3.80 1.99 3.73
C ILE A 328 3.87 3.05 2.64
N MET A 329 3.85 4.30 3.04
CA MET A 329 3.98 5.47 2.17
C MET A 329 5.26 6.22 2.50
N ILE A 330 6.03 6.64 1.49
CA ILE A 330 7.34 7.27 1.69
C ILE A 330 7.44 8.52 0.84
N ALA A 331 7.73 9.65 1.49
CA ALA A 331 7.99 10.93 0.84
C ALA A 331 9.44 11.35 1.05
N SER A 332 10.14 11.79 0.00
CA SER A 332 11.55 12.22 0.12
C SER A 332 11.72 13.67 0.58
N ASN A 333 10.76 14.52 0.28
CA ASN A 333 10.85 15.97 0.48
C ASN A 333 9.45 16.60 0.66
N LEU A 334 9.39 17.93 0.74
CA LEU A 334 8.15 18.69 0.92
C LEU A 334 7.11 18.40 -0.18
N MET A 335 7.52 18.35 -1.44
CA MET A 335 6.60 18.06 -2.54
C MET A 335 6.05 16.64 -2.44
N GLY A 336 6.91 15.66 -2.16
CA GLY A 336 6.48 14.29 -1.92
C GLY A 336 5.54 14.16 -0.71
N MET A 337 5.72 14.98 0.31
CA MET A 337 4.81 15.03 1.45
C MET A 337 3.41 15.55 1.04
N ILE A 338 3.34 16.56 0.20
CA ILE A 338 2.06 17.06 -0.33
C ILE A 338 1.38 15.96 -1.17
N GLU A 339 2.11 15.32 -2.08
CA GLU A 339 1.62 14.19 -2.87
C GLU A 339 1.10 13.05 -1.96
N MET A 340 1.81 12.73 -0.89
CA MET A 340 1.41 11.72 0.09
C MET A 340 0.11 12.10 0.82
N ILE A 341 -0.04 13.35 1.25
CA ILE A 341 -1.27 13.84 1.90
C ILE A 341 -2.45 13.72 0.94
N LEU A 342 -2.29 14.15 -0.31
CA LEU A 342 -3.35 14.07 -1.32
C LEU A 342 -3.71 12.63 -1.66
N ALA A 343 -2.72 11.71 -1.69
CA ALA A 343 -2.96 10.28 -1.86
C ALA A 343 -3.79 9.71 -0.69
N ILE A 344 -3.50 10.09 0.54
CA ILE A 344 -4.29 9.69 1.73
C ILE A 344 -5.72 10.21 1.61
N ILE A 345 -5.89 11.48 1.28
CA ILE A 345 -7.20 12.10 1.10
C ILE A 345 -7.97 11.37 0.00
N PHE A 346 -7.32 11.12 -1.14
CA PHE A 346 -7.92 10.37 -2.24
C PHE A 346 -8.42 9.00 -1.80
N LYS A 347 -7.61 8.25 -1.05
CA LYS A 347 -7.96 6.92 -0.54
C LYS A 347 -9.12 6.94 0.46
N VAL A 348 -9.28 8.01 1.22
CA VAL A 348 -10.32 8.13 2.26
C VAL A 348 -11.62 8.72 1.72
N VAL A 349 -11.56 9.74 0.89
CA VAL A 349 -12.74 10.53 0.47
C VAL A 349 -12.98 10.59 -1.03
N GLY A 350 -12.06 10.07 -1.83
CA GLY A 350 -12.18 10.03 -3.28
C GLY A 350 -11.74 11.30 -4.01
N LYS A 351 -11.94 11.31 -5.33
CA LYS A 351 -11.36 12.27 -6.26
C LYS A 351 -11.90 13.70 -6.12
N ASP A 352 -13.20 13.86 -5.88
CA ASP A 352 -13.86 15.17 -5.96
C ASP A 352 -13.35 16.12 -4.89
N LEU A 353 -13.11 15.63 -3.68
CA LEU A 353 -12.59 16.47 -2.60
C LEU A 353 -11.09 16.75 -2.77
N VAL A 354 -10.32 15.79 -3.31
CA VAL A 354 -8.92 16.03 -3.69
C VAL A 354 -8.83 17.19 -4.67
N LYS A 355 -9.67 17.21 -5.71
CA LYS A 355 -9.68 18.30 -6.69
C LYS A 355 -9.97 19.66 -6.07
N GLN A 356 -10.89 19.74 -5.12
CA GLN A 356 -11.17 20.99 -4.39
C GLN A 356 -9.95 21.45 -3.57
N ILE A 357 -9.23 20.52 -2.96
CA ILE A 357 -7.99 20.83 -2.24
C ILE A 357 -6.89 21.30 -3.19
N GLU A 358 -6.72 20.63 -4.34
CA GLU A 358 -5.76 21.02 -5.38
C GLU A 358 -6.00 22.44 -5.86
N ASP A 359 -7.25 22.76 -6.20
CA ASP A 359 -7.64 24.10 -6.67
C ASP A 359 -7.35 25.17 -5.60
N LYS A 360 -7.60 24.84 -4.33
CA LYS A 360 -7.37 25.76 -3.22
C LYS A 360 -5.88 25.98 -2.90
N LEU A 361 -5.08 24.92 -3.00
CA LEU A 361 -3.63 24.97 -2.76
C LEU A 361 -2.84 25.44 -3.99
N GLY A 362 -3.45 25.53 -5.15
CA GLY A 362 -2.78 25.87 -6.41
C GLY A 362 -1.80 24.80 -6.89
N ILE A 363 -2.04 23.53 -6.52
CA ILE A 363 -1.19 22.39 -6.88
C ILE A 363 -1.99 21.38 -7.72
N LYS A 364 -1.31 20.51 -8.42
CA LYS A 364 -1.92 19.37 -9.13
C LYS A 364 -1.35 18.08 -8.61
N TYR A 365 -2.22 17.19 -8.17
CA TYR A 365 -1.90 15.80 -7.88
C TYR A 365 -2.28 14.94 -9.09
N ILE A 366 -1.30 14.20 -9.58
CA ILE A 366 -1.51 13.19 -10.63
C ILE A 366 -1.36 11.84 -9.94
N PRO A 367 -2.47 11.17 -9.59
CA PRO A 367 -2.42 9.84 -8.97
C PRO A 367 -1.85 8.79 -9.91
#